data_4f8d3f632b1b978ce6f770c72f666a11
#
_entry.id   4f8d3f632b1b978ce6f770c72f666a11
#
_cell.length_a   1.000
_cell.length_b   1.000
_cell.length_c   1.000
_cell.angle_alpha   90.00
_cell.angle_beta   90.00
_cell.angle_gamma   90.00
#
_symmetry.space_group_name_H-M   'P 1'
#
loop_
_entity.id
_entity.type
_entity.pdbx_description
1 polymer ?
#
loop_
_entity_poly.entity_id
_entity_poly.type
_entity_poly.pdbx_seq_one_letter_code
_entity_poly.pdbx_strand_id
1 'polypeptide(L)'
;MKLNESILADAPAIASIRRDLHAHPELCFEEVRTADVVAKKLTEWGIPIHRGMGKTGVVGILKNGTSTRAIGLRADMDALPMSEVNTFAHASRHAGKMHACGHDGHTAMLLAAAQNLAKNRDFDGTVYFNFQPAEEGGGGAREMIADGLFEQFPMEAVFGMHNWPGGHIGQFAVSPGPVMASSNEFKITVRGKGAHAAMPDMGIDPVPVACQMVQGFQTIISRNKKPIDAGVISVTMIHAGSATNVVPDFCELQGTVRTFTLEVLDLIEQRMRDVAKNIAAAFDCQCDFEFDRNYPPTINHADEAQFARDVMTDIVGASHVLPQEPTMGAEDFAYMLQAKPGAYVFIANGEGQHRALGHGAGPCTLHNPSYDFNDDLIPLGGTYWVQLAKRWLARTGA
;
A
#
# COMPACT_ATOMS: atom_id res chain seq x y z
N MET A 1 -18.92 -21.28 0.55
CA MET A 1 -18.84 -19.93 -0.02
C MET A 1 -20.06 -19.68 -0.91
N LYS A 2 -20.60 -18.46 -0.86
CA LYS A 2 -21.73 -18.02 -1.70
C LYS A 2 -21.21 -17.08 -2.79
N LEU A 3 -20.63 -17.64 -3.83
CA LEU A 3 -20.10 -16.86 -4.95
C LEU A 3 -21.21 -16.41 -5.89
N ASN A 4 -21.02 -15.26 -6.55
CA ASN A 4 -21.91 -14.79 -7.60
C ASN A 4 -21.70 -15.63 -8.87
N GLU A 5 -22.72 -16.36 -9.31
CA GLU A 5 -22.64 -17.27 -10.45
C GLU A 5 -22.23 -16.59 -11.76
N SER A 6 -22.67 -15.35 -11.99
CA SER A 6 -22.28 -14.58 -13.18
C SER A 6 -20.79 -14.21 -13.14
N ILE A 7 -20.26 -13.82 -11.97
CA ILE A 7 -18.83 -13.54 -11.82
C ILE A 7 -18.02 -14.83 -12.01
N LEU A 8 -18.47 -15.94 -11.44
CA LEU A 8 -17.82 -17.23 -11.58
C LEU A 8 -17.75 -17.66 -13.06
N ALA A 9 -18.82 -17.45 -13.82
CA ALA A 9 -18.85 -17.74 -15.26
C ALA A 9 -17.93 -16.83 -16.08
N ASP A 10 -17.79 -15.56 -15.70
CA ASP A 10 -16.92 -14.60 -16.38
C ASP A 10 -15.45 -14.66 -15.92
N ALA A 11 -15.13 -15.36 -14.80
CA ALA A 11 -13.82 -15.39 -14.18
C ALA A 11 -12.67 -15.81 -15.13
N PRO A 12 -12.81 -16.80 -16.05
CA PRO A 12 -11.75 -17.13 -16.99
C PRO A 12 -11.39 -15.99 -17.94
N ALA A 13 -12.37 -15.17 -18.36
CA ALA A 13 -12.10 -14.01 -19.21
C ALA A 13 -11.39 -12.89 -18.43
N ILE A 14 -11.76 -12.66 -17.18
CA ILE A 14 -11.11 -11.69 -16.30
C ILE A 14 -9.69 -12.16 -15.93
N ALA A 15 -9.49 -13.46 -15.64
CA ALA A 15 -8.16 -14.03 -15.41
C ALA A 15 -7.22 -13.84 -16.62
N SER A 16 -7.77 -13.90 -17.84
CA SER A 16 -7.01 -13.59 -19.05
C SER A 16 -6.54 -12.13 -19.08
N ILE A 17 -7.38 -11.18 -18.59
CA ILE A 17 -6.99 -9.77 -18.46
C ILE A 17 -5.87 -9.63 -17.41
N ARG A 18 -6.04 -10.26 -16.22
CA ARG A 18 -5.02 -10.24 -15.15
C ARG A 18 -3.66 -10.75 -15.67
N ARG A 19 -3.66 -11.87 -16.38
CA ARG A 19 -2.44 -12.47 -16.94
C ARG A 19 -1.80 -11.60 -18.02
N ASP A 20 -2.59 -10.87 -18.79
CA ASP A 20 -2.10 -9.90 -19.75
C ASP A 20 -1.45 -8.69 -19.05
N LEU A 21 -2.04 -8.19 -17.96
CA LEU A 21 -1.45 -7.14 -17.12
C LEU A 21 -0.14 -7.63 -16.49
N HIS A 22 -0.12 -8.85 -15.93
CA HIS A 22 1.08 -9.46 -15.35
C HIS A 22 2.24 -9.55 -16.35
N ALA A 23 1.95 -9.91 -17.60
CA ALA A 23 2.95 -9.99 -18.66
C ALA A 23 3.50 -8.63 -19.11
N HIS A 24 2.81 -7.52 -18.78
CA HIS A 24 3.18 -6.17 -19.18
C HIS A 24 3.17 -5.20 -17.99
N PRO A 25 4.00 -5.45 -16.94
CA PRO A 25 4.05 -4.62 -15.74
C PRO A 25 4.61 -3.23 -16.04
N GLU A 26 3.97 -2.22 -15.44
CA GLU A 26 4.37 -0.81 -15.51
C GLU A 26 4.61 -0.27 -14.10
N LEU A 27 5.64 0.56 -13.93
CA LEU A 27 6.02 1.10 -12.62
C LEU A 27 5.18 2.32 -12.25
N CYS A 28 5.36 2.78 -11.01
CA CYS A 28 4.72 3.98 -10.46
C CYS A 28 4.65 5.13 -11.47
N PHE A 29 3.44 5.61 -11.75
CA PHE A 29 3.14 6.69 -12.71
C PHE A 29 3.50 6.42 -14.18
N GLU A 30 3.85 5.18 -14.51
CA GLU A 30 4.10 4.72 -15.89
C GLU A 30 2.97 3.79 -16.39
N GLU A 31 1.87 3.60 -15.64
CA GLU A 31 0.80 2.62 -15.86
C GLU A 31 -0.13 3.02 -17.03
N VAL A 32 0.44 3.48 -18.13
CA VAL A 32 -0.32 4.00 -19.28
C VAL A 32 -1.11 2.89 -19.99
N ARG A 33 -0.46 1.75 -20.26
CA ARG A 33 -1.09 0.59 -20.87
C ARG A 33 -2.13 -0.05 -19.96
N THR A 34 -1.80 -0.19 -18.68
CA THR A 34 -2.71 -0.73 -17.67
C THR A 34 -3.96 0.13 -17.55
N ALA A 35 -3.80 1.45 -17.48
CA ALA A 35 -4.89 2.42 -17.50
C ALA A 35 -5.73 2.34 -18.80
N ASP A 36 -5.09 2.12 -19.95
CA ASP A 36 -5.78 1.93 -21.23
C ASP A 36 -6.62 0.65 -21.25
N VAL A 37 -6.10 -0.47 -20.72
CA VAL A 37 -6.85 -1.73 -20.58
C VAL A 37 -8.06 -1.54 -19.70
N VAL A 38 -7.88 -0.95 -18.52
CA VAL A 38 -8.97 -0.65 -17.57
C VAL A 38 -10.03 0.24 -18.21
N ALA A 39 -9.62 1.38 -18.76
CA ALA A 39 -10.52 2.34 -19.40
C ALA A 39 -11.31 1.71 -20.55
N LYS A 40 -10.66 0.92 -21.40
CA LYS A 40 -11.29 0.19 -22.49
C LYS A 40 -12.36 -0.78 -21.96
N LYS A 41 -12.04 -1.58 -20.94
CA LYS A 41 -12.99 -2.56 -20.38
C LYS A 41 -14.19 -1.88 -19.74
N LEU A 42 -13.98 -0.85 -18.95
CA LEU A 42 -15.09 -0.08 -18.36
C LEU A 42 -15.99 0.52 -19.45
N THR A 43 -15.41 1.10 -20.50
CA THR A 43 -16.15 1.68 -21.63
C THR A 43 -16.93 0.60 -22.42
N GLU A 44 -16.32 -0.57 -22.69
CA GLU A 44 -16.99 -1.71 -23.33
C GLU A 44 -18.22 -2.18 -22.56
N TRP A 45 -18.22 -2.05 -21.23
CA TRP A 45 -19.35 -2.39 -20.35
C TRP A 45 -20.32 -1.23 -20.10
N GLY A 46 -20.16 -0.10 -20.81
CA GLY A 46 -21.03 1.06 -20.69
C GLY A 46 -20.89 1.82 -19.38
N ILE A 47 -19.72 1.77 -18.76
CA ILE A 47 -19.38 2.54 -17.55
C ILE A 47 -18.64 3.82 -17.98
N PRO A 48 -19.21 5.02 -17.73
CA PRO A 48 -18.50 6.27 -17.91
C PRO A 48 -17.20 6.31 -17.10
N ILE A 49 -16.16 6.91 -17.67
CA ILE A 49 -14.83 6.98 -17.05
C ILE A 49 -14.31 8.41 -16.99
N HIS A 50 -13.46 8.66 -15.98
CA HIS A 50 -12.55 9.80 -15.92
C HIS A 50 -11.11 9.27 -15.87
N ARG A 51 -10.19 9.91 -16.59
CA ARG A 51 -8.77 9.49 -16.70
C ARG A 51 -7.85 10.60 -16.25
N GLY A 52 -6.66 10.21 -15.82
CA GLY A 52 -5.57 11.14 -15.52
C GLY A 52 -5.52 11.61 -14.07
N MET A 53 -6.35 11.07 -13.18
CA MET A 53 -6.23 11.30 -11.74
C MET A 53 -4.92 10.68 -11.23
N GLY A 54 -4.10 11.45 -10.53
CA GLY A 54 -2.76 11.00 -10.14
C GLY A 54 -1.93 10.57 -11.36
N LYS A 55 -2.03 11.28 -12.49
CA LYS A 55 -1.38 11.05 -13.79
C LYS A 55 -2.01 9.92 -14.62
N THR A 56 -1.99 8.67 -14.14
CA THR A 56 -2.41 7.48 -14.91
C THR A 56 -3.68 6.82 -14.37
N GLY A 57 -4.22 7.28 -13.22
CA GLY A 57 -5.40 6.72 -12.60
C GLY A 57 -6.68 6.84 -13.44
N VAL A 58 -7.60 5.90 -13.21
CA VAL A 58 -8.88 5.81 -13.89
C VAL A 58 -10.00 5.69 -12.86
N VAL A 59 -11.04 6.52 -12.97
CA VAL A 59 -12.24 6.42 -12.16
C VAL A 59 -13.42 6.00 -13.03
N GLY A 60 -13.99 4.82 -12.78
CA GLY A 60 -15.23 4.37 -13.38
C GLY A 60 -16.44 4.88 -12.58
N ILE A 61 -17.51 5.32 -13.24
CA ILE A 61 -18.67 5.94 -12.61
C ILE A 61 -19.91 5.15 -12.99
N LEU A 62 -20.44 4.34 -12.08
CA LEU A 62 -21.65 3.55 -12.35
C LEU A 62 -22.79 4.01 -11.45
N LYS A 63 -23.73 4.76 -12.05
CA LYS A 63 -24.93 5.25 -11.38
C LYS A 63 -26.14 4.45 -11.83
N ASN A 64 -27.00 4.12 -10.87
CA ASN A 64 -28.34 3.56 -11.13
C ASN A 64 -29.34 4.12 -10.12
N GLY A 65 -30.60 4.26 -10.54
CA GLY A 65 -31.67 4.79 -9.68
C GLY A 65 -31.57 6.28 -9.38
N THR A 66 -32.13 6.69 -8.25
CA THR A 66 -32.30 8.11 -7.86
C THR A 66 -31.61 8.48 -6.54
N SER A 67 -31.12 7.49 -5.81
CA SER A 67 -30.42 7.72 -4.54
C SER A 67 -29.14 8.55 -4.73
N THR A 68 -28.85 9.40 -3.77
CA THR A 68 -27.59 10.17 -3.70
C THR A 68 -26.47 9.40 -3.01
N ARG A 69 -26.75 8.21 -2.49
CA ARG A 69 -25.75 7.37 -1.85
C ARG A 69 -24.63 6.98 -2.80
N ALA A 70 -23.42 6.96 -2.30
CA ALA A 70 -22.25 6.65 -3.12
C ALA A 70 -21.15 5.93 -2.32
N ILE A 71 -20.47 5.01 -2.99
CA ILE A 71 -19.35 4.25 -2.44
C ILE A 71 -18.17 4.26 -3.40
N GLY A 72 -16.94 4.34 -2.85
CA GLY A 72 -15.68 4.18 -3.58
C GLY A 72 -15.06 2.80 -3.32
N LEU A 73 -14.70 2.11 -4.40
CA LEU A 73 -13.95 0.85 -4.37
C LEU A 73 -12.59 1.09 -5.03
N ARG A 74 -11.50 0.67 -4.39
CA ARG A 74 -10.14 0.94 -4.87
C ARG A 74 -9.39 -0.35 -5.22
N ALA A 75 -8.70 -0.32 -6.35
CA ALA A 75 -7.60 -1.24 -6.68
C ALA A 75 -6.40 -0.43 -7.17
N ASP A 76 -5.22 -0.82 -6.75
CA ASP A 76 -3.94 -0.35 -7.26
C ASP A 76 -3.60 -1.00 -8.61
N MET A 77 -2.66 -0.37 -9.38
CA MET A 77 -2.36 -0.81 -10.74
C MET A 77 -0.87 -1.02 -11.03
N ASP A 78 0.02 -0.46 -10.22
CA ASP A 78 1.46 -0.42 -10.49
C ASP A 78 2.19 -1.71 -10.16
N ALA A 79 3.40 -1.84 -10.68
CA ALA A 79 4.30 -2.96 -10.52
C ALA A 79 5.62 -2.53 -9.87
N LEU A 80 6.45 -3.51 -9.50
CA LEU A 80 7.73 -3.33 -8.83
C LEU A 80 8.92 -3.36 -9.79
N PRO A 81 10.01 -2.59 -9.52
CA PRO A 81 11.25 -2.61 -10.28
C PRO A 81 12.12 -3.81 -9.89
N MET A 82 11.66 -5.02 -10.20
CA MET A 82 12.35 -6.25 -9.89
C MET A 82 12.20 -7.28 -11.01
N SER A 83 13.18 -8.19 -11.17
CA SER A 83 13.14 -9.22 -12.19
C SER A 83 12.37 -10.43 -11.72
N GLU A 84 11.44 -10.90 -12.54
CA GLU A 84 10.71 -12.14 -12.33
C GLU A 84 11.58 -13.36 -12.70
N VAL A 85 11.45 -14.45 -11.94
CA VAL A 85 12.14 -15.73 -12.21
C VAL A 85 11.18 -16.84 -12.66
N ASN A 86 9.88 -16.54 -12.74
CA ASN A 86 8.90 -17.47 -13.28
C ASN A 86 9.05 -17.61 -14.80
N THR A 87 8.63 -18.78 -15.33
CA THR A 87 8.69 -19.09 -16.76
C THR A 87 7.34 -19.55 -17.32
N PHE A 88 6.25 -19.35 -16.59
CA PHE A 88 4.90 -19.65 -17.08
C PHE A 88 4.49 -18.66 -18.21
N ALA A 89 3.45 -18.99 -18.95
CA ALA A 89 3.07 -18.29 -20.18
C ALA A 89 2.78 -16.78 -19.98
N HIS A 90 2.37 -16.37 -18.80
CA HIS A 90 2.06 -14.97 -18.45
C HIS A 90 3.16 -14.28 -17.64
N ALA A 91 4.36 -14.85 -17.53
CA ALA A 91 5.49 -14.18 -16.89
C ALA A 91 5.80 -12.84 -17.56
N SER A 92 6.37 -11.91 -16.80
CA SER A 92 6.72 -10.57 -17.29
C SER A 92 7.55 -10.62 -18.57
N ARG A 93 7.16 -9.83 -19.56
CA ARG A 93 7.90 -9.62 -20.82
C ARG A 93 8.83 -8.42 -20.76
N HIS A 94 8.90 -7.75 -19.62
CA HIS A 94 9.69 -6.54 -19.38
C HIS A 94 10.75 -6.81 -18.34
N ALA A 95 12.00 -6.98 -18.75
CA ALA A 95 13.11 -7.22 -17.85
C ALA A 95 13.20 -6.12 -16.77
N GLY A 96 13.34 -6.54 -15.50
CA GLY A 96 13.43 -5.63 -14.37
C GLY A 96 12.10 -5.04 -13.89
N LYS A 97 10.95 -5.53 -14.39
CA LYS A 97 9.61 -5.14 -13.92
C LYS A 97 8.76 -6.39 -13.68
N MET A 98 8.00 -6.41 -12.57
CA MET A 98 7.16 -7.54 -12.20
C MET A 98 5.99 -7.11 -11.31
N HIS A 99 4.79 -7.65 -11.53
CA HIS A 99 3.70 -7.60 -10.56
C HIS A 99 3.94 -8.57 -9.40
N ALA A 100 4.81 -8.20 -8.47
CA ALA A 100 5.16 -9.04 -7.32
C ALA A 100 4.38 -8.70 -6.04
N CYS A 101 3.43 -7.76 -6.10
CA CYS A 101 2.51 -7.44 -5.02
C CYS A 101 1.06 -7.88 -5.31
N GLY A 102 0.73 -8.20 -6.56
CA GLY A 102 -0.60 -8.70 -6.94
C GLY A 102 -1.59 -7.62 -7.37
N HIS A 103 -1.12 -6.41 -7.71
CA HIS A 103 -1.97 -5.31 -8.16
C HIS A 103 -2.69 -5.61 -9.49
N ASP A 104 -2.13 -6.44 -10.35
CA ASP A 104 -2.81 -7.03 -11.50
C ASP A 104 -4.06 -7.84 -11.09
N GLY A 105 -3.98 -8.58 -9.99
CA GLY A 105 -5.09 -9.32 -9.40
C GLY A 105 -6.13 -8.40 -8.73
N HIS A 106 -5.68 -7.36 -8.02
CA HIS A 106 -6.57 -6.37 -7.42
C HIS A 106 -7.38 -5.65 -8.50
N THR A 107 -6.71 -5.17 -9.55
CA THR A 107 -7.34 -4.60 -10.75
C THR A 107 -8.35 -5.57 -11.36
N ALA A 108 -8.00 -6.86 -11.51
CA ALA A 108 -8.88 -7.87 -12.08
C ALA A 108 -10.12 -8.12 -11.22
N MET A 109 -9.98 -8.24 -9.88
CA MET A 109 -11.12 -8.40 -8.97
C MET A 109 -12.08 -7.22 -9.02
N LEU A 110 -11.56 -5.99 -9.12
CA LEU A 110 -12.40 -4.79 -9.25
C LEU A 110 -13.08 -4.71 -10.63
N LEU A 111 -12.39 -5.10 -11.71
CA LEU A 111 -12.98 -5.21 -13.05
C LEU A 111 -14.12 -6.26 -13.09
N ALA A 112 -13.95 -7.41 -12.41
CA ALA A 112 -15.00 -8.42 -12.31
C ALA A 112 -16.27 -7.85 -11.65
N ALA A 113 -16.11 -7.09 -10.57
CA ALA A 113 -17.22 -6.41 -9.90
C ALA A 113 -17.88 -5.34 -10.80
N ALA A 114 -17.07 -4.52 -11.47
CA ALA A 114 -17.57 -3.48 -12.37
C ALA A 114 -18.38 -4.07 -13.52
N GLN A 115 -17.90 -5.15 -14.16
CA GLN A 115 -18.62 -5.85 -15.20
C GLN A 115 -19.97 -6.40 -14.70
N ASN A 116 -19.97 -7.05 -13.53
CA ASN A 116 -21.19 -7.64 -12.95
C ASN A 116 -22.23 -6.58 -12.61
N LEU A 117 -21.82 -5.48 -11.94
CA LEU A 117 -22.71 -4.37 -11.58
C LEU A 117 -23.25 -3.63 -12.81
N ALA A 118 -22.47 -3.52 -13.88
CA ALA A 118 -22.93 -2.93 -15.13
C ALA A 118 -23.98 -3.79 -15.84
N LYS A 119 -23.82 -5.13 -15.81
CA LYS A 119 -24.80 -6.09 -16.36
C LYS A 119 -26.10 -6.13 -15.54
N ASN A 120 -25.98 -6.12 -14.20
CA ASN A 120 -27.07 -6.38 -13.26
C ASN A 120 -27.32 -5.14 -12.40
N ARG A 121 -27.82 -4.08 -12.94
CA ARG A 121 -28.02 -2.77 -12.26
C ARG A 121 -29.11 -2.82 -11.17
N ASP A 122 -29.02 -3.78 -10.25
CA ASP A 122 -29.95 -4.03 -9.15
C ASP A 122 -29.51 -3.33 -7.84
N PHE A 123 -29.19 -2.04 -7.93
CA PHE A 123 -28.86 -1.16 -6.82
C PHE A 123 -29.39 0.26 -7.08
N ASP A 124 -29.45 1.10 -6.04
CA ASP A 124 -29.87 2.50 -6.13
C ASP A 124 -28.79 3.40 -5.52
N GLY A 125 -28.08 4.15 -6.38
CA GLY A 125 -26.96 5.02 -5.99
C GLY A 125 -25.81 5.02 -6.99
N THR A 126 -24.60 5.37 -6.52
CA THR A 126 -23.40 5.46 -7.37
C THR A 126 -22.26 4.62 -6.81
N VAL A 127 -21.63 3.81 -7.66
CA VAL A 127 -20.37 3.12 -7.37
C VAL A 127 -19.25 3.79 -8.16
N TYR A 128 -18.22 4.24 -7.46
CA TYR A 128 -16.98 4.75 -8.04
C TYR A 128 -15.91 3.65 -7.98
N PHE A 129 -15.38 3.27 -9.13
CA PHE A 129 -14.29 2.30 -9.26
C PHE A 129 -12.99 3.07 -9.44
N ASN A 130 -12.20 3.15 -8.37
CA ASN A 130 -10.94 3.90 -8.34
C ASN A 130 -9.79 2.95 -8.66
N PHE A 131 -9.31 2.99 -9.90
CA PHE A 131 -8.08 2.30 -10.31
C PHE A 131 -6.91 3.26 -10.10
N GLN A 132 -6.19 3.01 -9.03
CA GLN A 132 -5.18 3.93 -8.51
C GLN A 132 -3.78 3.58 -9.01
N PRO A 133 -2.98 4.55 -9.47
CA PRO A 133 -1.57 4.35 -9.80
C PRO A 133 -0.67 4.41 -8.57
N ALA A 134 0.59 4.01 -8.73
CA ALA A 134 1.75 4.38 -7.93
C ALA A 134 1.60 4.14 -6.42
N GLU A 135 1.09 2.98 -6.01
CA GLU A 135 1.05 2.58 -4.60
C GLU A 135 2.48 2.32 -4.07
N GLU A 136 3.35 1.67 -4.84
CA GLU A 136 4.69 1.22 -4.49
C GLU A 136 5.70 2.39 -4.39
N GLY A 137 5.47 3.28 -3.41
CA GLY A 137 6.35 4.41 -3.09
C GLY A 137 6.04 5.73 -3.81
N GLY A 138 5.11 5.77 -4.77
CA GLY A 138 4.75 6.99 -5.50
C GLY A 138 3.71 7.87 -4.79
N GLY A 139 2.89 7.30 -3.93
CA GLY A 139 1.80 8.01 -3.25
C GLY A 139 0.66 8.39 -4.18
N GLY A 140 0.28 7.51 -5.10
CA GLY A 140 -0.76 7.76 -6.08
C GLY A 140 -2.11 8.11 -5.49
N ALA A 141 -2.46 7.56 -4.31
CA ALA A 141 -3.66 7.96 -3.57
C ALA A 141 -3.62 9.44 -3.19
N ARG A 142 -2.49 9.93 -2.68
CA ARG A 142 -2.28 11.35 -2.35
C ARG A 142 -2.44 12.23 -3.59
N GLU A 143 -1.83 11.83 -4.71
CA GLU A 143 -1.91 12.58 -5.96
C GLU A 143 -3.33 12.61 -6.53
N MET A 144 -4.09 11.48 -6.48
CA MET A 144 -5.49 11.47 -6.88
C MET A 144 -6.36 12.39 -6.00
N ILE A 145 -6.11 12.44 -4.69
CA ILE A 145 -6.81 13.34 -3.76
C ILE A 145 -6.45 14.79 -4.09
N ALA A 146 -5.17 15.10 -4.35
CA ALA A 146 -4.73 16.44 -4.74
C ALA A 146 -5.35 16.91 -6.07
N ASP A 147 -5.64 15.98 -7.00
CA ASP A 147 -6.36 16.24 -8.24
C ASP A 147 -7.89 16.40 -8.05
N GLY A 148 -8.38 16.33 -6.81
CA GLY A 148 -9.78 16.54 -6.48
C GLY A 148 -10.65 15.28 -6.58
N LEU A 149 -10.13 14.11 -6.23
CA LEU A 149 -10.87 12.84 -6.28
C LEU A 149 -12.21 12.91 -5.55
N PHE A 150 -12.23 13.42 -4.32
CA PHE A 150 -13.44 13.42 -3.50
C PHE A 150 -14.38 14.60 -3.77
N GLU A 151 -13.88 15.66 -4.39
CA GLU A 151 -14.65 16.81 -4.85
C GLU A 151 -15.40 16.48 -6.15
N GLN A 152 -14.73 15.79 -7.08
CA GLN A 152 -15.31 15.42 -8.38
C GLN A 152 -16.20 14.16 -8.26
N PHE A 153 -15.85 13.25 -7.36
CA PHE A 153 -16.54 11.97 -7.14
C PHE A 153 -16.94 11.84 -5.66
N PRO A 154 -18.07 12.42 -5.25
CA PRO A 154 -18.45 12.54 -3.84
C PRO A 154 -18.92 11.21 -3.26
N MET A 155 -18.00 10.31 -2.98
CA MET A 155 -18.25 9.05 -2.27
C MET A 155 -18.34 9.26 -0.76
N GLU A 156 -19.23 8.53 -0.10
CA GLU A 156 -19.46 8.60 1.35
C GLU A 156 -18.41 7.82 2.13
N ALA A 157 -17.98 6.70 1.57
CA ALA A 157 -16.94 5.84 2.14
C ALA A 157 -16.10 5.21 1.03
N VAL A 158 -14.89 4.76 1.40
CA VAL A 158 -13.92 4.12 0.50
C VAL A 158 -13.48 2.77 1.06
N PHE A 159 -13.29 1.79 0.17
CA PHE A 159 -12.83 0.46 0.55
C PHE A 159 -11.70 0.01 -0.37
N GLY A 160 -10.64 -0.54 0.22
CA GLY A 160 -9.52 -1.19 -0.47
C GLY A 160 -9.38 -2.64 -0.04
N MET A 161 -8.78 -3.48 -0.89
CA MET A 161 -8.53 -4.88 -0.58
C MET A 161 -7.18 -5.31 -1.14
N HIS A 162 -6.38 -5.99 -0.32
CA HIS A 162 -5.10 -6.55 -0.73
C HIS A 162 -5.11 -8.09 -0.65
N ASN A 163 -4.53 -8.72 -1.63
CA ASN A 163 -4.22 -10.14 -1.53
C ASN A 163 -3.11 -10.37 -0.50
N TRP A 164 -3.20 -11.45 0.28
CA TRP A 164 -2.19 -11.76 1.28
C TRP A 164 -1.74 -13.21 1.17
N PRO A 165 -0.45 -13.46 0.94
CA PRO A 165 0.08 -14.83 0.89
C PRO A 165 -0.08 -15.56 2.23
N GLY A 166 -0.30 -16.86 2.14
CA GLY A 166 -0.67 -17.70 3.28
C GLY A 166 -2.18 -17.69 3.54
N GLY A 167 -2.60 -18.50 4.47
CA GLY A 167 -4.02 -18.76 4.69
C GLY A 167 -4.67 -19.57 3.55
N HIS A 168 -5.89 -20.03 3.79
CA HIS A 168 -6.62 -20.82 2.78
C HIS A 168 -7.48 -19.91 1.89
N ILE A 169 -7.61 -20.27 0.61
CA ILE A 169 -8.57 -19.60 -0.28
C ILE A 169 -9.96 -19.65 0.36
N GLY A 170 -10.65 -18.51 0.33
CA GLY A 170 -11.92 -18.34 1.03
C GLY A 170 -11.81 -17.70 2.39
N GLN A 171 -10.60 -17.38 2.86
CA GLN A 171 -10.40 -16.59 4.06
C GLN A 171 -10.22 -15.11 3.73
N PHE A 172 -10.82 -14.27 4.57
CA PHE A 172 -10.60 -12.84 4.63
C PHE A 172 -10.05 -12.44 5.99
N ALA A 173 -9.41 -11.27 6.07
CA ALA A 173 -9.05 -10.68 7.35
C ALA A 173 -9.37 -9.18 7.37
N VAL A 174 -9.91 -8.72 8.50
CA VAL A 174 -10.19 -7.31 8.77
C VAL A 174 -10.22 -7.05 10.27
N SER A 175 -9.66 -5.91 10.68
CA SER A 175 -9.77 -5.39 12.05
C SER A 175 -10.04 -3.89 12.02
N PRO A 176 -10.76 -3.34 12.99
CA PRO A 176 -10.83 -1.90 13.21
C PRO A 176 -9.48 -1.38 13.72
N GLY A 177 -9.22 -0.09 13.52
CA GLY A 177 -7.98 0.56 13.95
C GLY A 177 -6.80 0.28 13.01
N PRO A 178 -5.56 0.43 13.49
CA PRO A 178 -4.36 0.30 12.66
C PRO A 178 -4.18 -1.12 12.12
N VAL A 179 -3.98 -1.25 10.82
CA VAL A 179 -3.71 -2.53 10.14
C VAL A 179 -2.38 -2.55 9.39
N MET A 180 -1.86 -1.38 8.95
CA MET A 180 -0.53 -1.25 8.37
C MET A 180 0.18 -0.01 8.91
N ALA A 181 1.50 -0.05 9.01
CA ALA A 181 2.30 1.02 9.60
C ALA A 181 2.49 2.21 8.64
N SER A 182 2.84 3.36 9.21
CA SER A 182 3.35 4.50 8.43
C SER A 182 4.69 4.16 7.77
N SER A 183 5.00 4.82 6.66
CA SER A 183 6.32 4.79 6.01
C SER A 183 6.96 6.16 6.07
N ASN A 184 8.12 6.25 6.71
CA ASN A 184 8.86 7.50 6.84
C ASN A 184 10.35 7.22 6.68
N GLU A 185 11.06 8.21 6.15
CA GLU A 185 12.51 8.17 5.96
C GLU A 185 13.16 9.37 6.63
N PHE A 186 14.40 9.20 7.02
CA PHE A 186 15.19 10.32 7.54
C PHE A 186 16.61 10.31 6.99
N LYS A 187 17.15 11.51 6.87
CA LYS A 187 18.53 11.77 6.53
C LYS A 187 19.11 12.79 7.51
N ILE A 188 20.28 12.47 8.07
CA ILE A 188 20.97 13.33 9.03
C ILE A 188 22.40 13.51 8.56
N THR A 189 22.83 14.74 8.36
CA THR A 189 24.21 15.07 8.05
C THR A 189 24.85 15.75 9.25
N VAL A 190 25.78 15.04 9.89
CA VAL A 190 26.60 15.58 10.98
C VAL A 190 27.85 16.21 10.38
N ARG A 191 28.00 17.51 10.54
CA ARG A 191 29.11 18.28 10.00
C ARG A 191 30.13 18.61 11.11
N GLY A 192 31.35 18.18 10.92
CA GLY A 192 32.48 18.48 11.76
C GLY A 192 33.53 19.31 11.03
N LYS A 193 34.81 19.01 11.26
CA LYS A 193 35.96 19.63 10.63
C LYS A 193 37.04 18.58 10.41
N GLY A 194 37.41 18.33 9.16
CA GLY A 194 38.41 17.38 8.79
C GLY A 194 39.79 17.72 9.36
N ALA A 195 40.58 16.67 9.62
CA ALA A 195 41.93 16.80 10.17
C ALA A 195 42.80 15.59 9.82
N HIS A 196 44.08 15.67 10.08
CA HIS A 196 44.95 14.50 10.06
C HIS A 196 44.56 13.56 11.21
N ALA A 197 44.30 12.28 10.93
CA ALA A 197 43.79 11.33 11.93
C ALA A 197 44.70 11.14 13.16
N ALA A 198 46.02 11.40 13.02
CA ALA A 198 46.97 11.39 14.15
C ALA A 198 47.02 12.72 14.93
N MET A 199 46.31 13.76 14.50
CA MET A 199 46.16 15.08 15.13
C MET A 199 44.70 15.47 15.28
N PRO A 200 43.87 14.67 16.00
CA PRO A 200 42.42 14.87 16.07
C PRO A 200 42.00 16.17 16.77
N ASP A 201 42.89 16.72 17.58
CA ASP A 201 42.73 18.02 18.27
C ASP A 201 42.69 19.23 17.32
N MET A 202 43.07 19.05 16.06
CA MET A 202 43.04 20.10 15.03
C MET A 202 41.69 20.11 14.26
N GLY A 203 40.83 19.13 14.48
CA GLY A 203 39.54 18.97 13.83
C GLY A 203 38.38 18.84 14.80
N ILE A 204 37.23 18.48 14.24
CA ILE A 204 35.99 18.08 14.96
C ILE A 204 35.50 16.82 14.27
N ASP A 205 35.64 15.66 14.91
CA ASP A 205 35.32 14.37 14.28
C ASP A 205 33.80 14.06 14.32
N PRO A 206 33.09 14.02 13.18
CA PRO A 206 31.68 13.75 13.15
C PRO A 206 31.32 12.26 13.33
N VAL A 207 32.27 11.33 13.17
CA VAL A 207 32.00 9.88 13.21
C VAL A 207 31.60 9.41 14.61
N PRO A 208 32.32 9.70 15.71
CA PRO A 208 31.88 9.35 17.07
C PRO A 208 30.55 9.99 17.44
N VAL A 209 30.28 11.21 16.96
CA VAL A 209 29.01 11.94 17.18
C VAL A 209 27.84 11.23 16.53
N ALA A 210 27.99 10.81 15.27
CA ALA A 210 26.99 10.03 14.56
C ALA A 210 26.70 8.67 15.26
N CYS A 211 27.73 7.98 15.75
CA CYS A 211 27.58 6.74 16.52
C CYS A 211 26.76 6.95 17.80
N GLN A 212 26.96 8.07 18.50
CA GLN A 212 26.17 8.40 19.69
C GLN A 212 24.70 8.73 19.34
N MET A 213 24.45 9.38 18.20
CA MET A 213 23.07 9.61 17.71
C MET A 213 22.36 8.29 17.47
N VAL A 214 23.00 7.31 16.81
CA VAL A 214 22.41 5.97 16.56
C VAL A 214 21.99 5.30 17.88
N GLN A 215 22.84 5.34 18.90
CA GLN A 215 22.52 4.82 20.23
C GLN A 215 21.41 5.63 20.92
N GLY A 216 21.47 6.96 20.83
CA GLY A 216 20.48 7.87 21.40
C GLY A 216 19.07 7.62 20.85
N PHE A 217 18.93 7.37 19.56
CA PHE A 217 17.63 7.08 18.94
C PHE A 217 16.97 5.84 19.50
N GLN A 218 17.71 4.81 19.91
CA GLN A 218 17.14 3.62 20.53
C GLN A 218 16.44 3.92 21.86
N THR A 219 16.86 4.98 22.55
CA THR A 219 16.22 5.41 23.79
C THR A 219 14.84 6.01 23.57
N ILE A 220 14.57 6.55 22.40
CA ILE A 220 13.25 7.08 22.04
C ILE A 220 12.22 5.94 22.09
N ILE A 221 12.53 4.81 21.46
CA ILE A 221 11.67 3.63 21.42
C ILE A 221 11.49 3.02 22.82
N SER A 222 12.57 2.93 23.59
CA SER A 222 12.55 2.24 24.86
C SER A 222 12.15 3.11 26.05
N ARG A 223 12.22 4.48 25.96
CA ARG A 223 12.04 5.38 27.12
C ARG A 223 11.11 6.57 26.88
N ASN A 224 10.76 6.94 25.64
CA ASN A 224 9.93 8.11 25.40
C ASN A 224 8.49 7.79 25.00
N LYS A 225 8.27 6.76 24.16
CA LYS A 225 6.91 6.32 23.83
C LYS A 225 6.31 5.44 24.92
N LYS A 226 4.99 5.31 24.96
CA LYS A 226 4.34 4.34 25.86
C LYS A 226 4.80 2.92 25.52
N PRO A 227 5.04 2.06 26.52
CA PRO A 227 5.52 0.68 26.29
C PRO A 227 4.58 -0.17 25.39
N ILE A 228 3.27 0.10 25.43
CA ILE A 228 2.26 -0.61 24.64
C ILE A 228 2.14 -0.13 23.20
N ASP A 229 2.66 1.05 22.88
CA ASP A 229 2.63 1.56 21.50
C ASP A 229 3.72 0.85 20.67
N ALA A 230 3.43 0.54 19.42
CA ALA A 230 4.43 0.04 18.49
C ALA A 230 5.15 1.19 17.78
N GLY A 231 6.44 1.01 17.51
CA GLY A 231 7.25 1.95 16.74
C GLY A 231 8.64 1.38 16.48
N VAL A 232 9.18 1.67 15.32
CA VAL A 232 10.52 1.24 14.88
C VAL A 232 11.31 2.44 14.39
N ILE A 233 12.57 2.55 14.82
CA ILE A 233 13.58 3.43 14.24
C ILE A 233 14.75 2.53 13.80
N SER A 234 15.03 2.48 12.50
CA SER A 234 16.16 1.73 11.96
C SER A 234 17.10 2.69 11.23
N VAL A 235 18.31 2.85 11.75
CA VAL A 235 19.42 3.47 10.99
C VAL A 235 19.99 2.38 10.10
N THR A 236 19.87 2.54 8.80
CA THR A 236 20.22 1.49 7.82
C THR A 236 21.46 1.83 7.02
N MET A 237 21.86 3.11 6.98
CA MET A 237 23.05 3.57 6.27
C MET A 237 23.85 4.54 7.13
N ILE A 238 25.18 4.37 7.13
CA ILE A 238 26.16 5.29 7.74
C ILE A 238 27.28 5.46 6.74
N HIS A 239 27.52 6.69 6.28
CA HIS A 239 28.56 7.00 5.31
C HIS A 239 29.49 8.09 5.82
N ALA A 240 30.79 7.79 5.92
CA ALA A 240 31.82 8.74 6.34
C ALA A 240 33.20 8.32 5.84
N GLY A 241 34.01 9.31 5.54
CA GLY A 241 35.42 9.14 5.22
C GLY A 241 35.73 8.40 3.92
N SER A 242 36.98 8.54 3.46
CA SER A 242 37.52 7.88 2.26
C SER A 242 38.93 7.39 2.40
N ALA A 243 39.62 7.75 3.50
CA ALA A 243 40.99 7.38 3.77
C ALA A 243 41.24 7.16 5.28
N THR A 244 42.06 6.18 5.61
CA THR A 244 42.33 5.76 6.99
C THR A 244 43.08 6.79 7.85
N ASN A 245 43.77 7.74 7.22
CA ASN A 245 44.60 8.77 7.88
C ASN A 245 43.94 10.17 7.85
N VAL A 246 42.65 10.26 7.52
CA VAL A 246 41.90 11.53 7.43
C VAL A 246 40.63 11.45 8.26
N VAL A 247 40.44 12.39 9.20
CA VAL A 247 39.13 12.65 9.84
C VAL A 247 38.24 13.34 8.80
N PRO A 248 37.02 12.82 8.51
CA PRO A 248 36.13 13.41 7.50
C PRO A 248 35.51 14.73 7.97
N ASP A 249 35.07 15.56 7.02
CA ASP A 249 34.33 16.78 7.31
C ASP A 249 32.89 16.52 7.72
N PHE A 250 32.31 15.38 7.34
CA PHE A 250 30.91 15.01 7.66
C PHE A 250 30.71 13.49 7.79
N CYS A 251 29.65 13.12 8.48
CA CYS A 251 29.08 11.77 8.53
C CYS A 251 27.58 11.84 8.24
N GLU A 252 27.11 10.99 7.34
CA GLU A 252 25.71 10.91 6.95
C GLU A 252 25.06 9.64 7.52
N LEU A 253 23.88 9.80 8.15
CA LEU A 253 23.03 8.74 8.64
C LEU A 253 21.72 8.75 7.84
N GLN A 254 21.25 7.58 7.41
CA GLN A 254 19.91 7.44 6.81
C GLN A 254 19.20 6.23 7.41
N GLY A 255 17.88 6.26 7.34
CA GLY A 255 17.08 5.16 7.86
C GLY A 255 15.59 5.37 7.73
N THR A 256 14.83 4.53 8.42
CA THR A 256 13.39 4.51 8.33
C THR A 256 12.73 4.51 9.71
N VAL A 257 11.51 5.08 9.76
CA VAL A 257 10.63 5.07 10.92
C VAL A 257 9.28 4.46 10.53
N ARG A 258 8.73 3.58 11.39
CA ARG A 258 7.42 2.94 11.25
C ARG A 258 6.63 3.12 12.52
N THR A 259 5.36 3.51 12.41
CA THR A 259 4.43 3.66 13.55
C THR A 259 3.01 3.29 13.12
N PHE A 260 2.13 3.01 14.09
CA PHE A 260 0.71 2.75 13.82
C PHE A 260 -0.20 3.93 14.15
N THR A 261 0.35 5.01 14.70
CA THR A 261 -0.43 6.25 14.97
C THR A 261 0.42 7.48 14.65
N LEU A 262 -0.26 8.59 14.32
CA LEU A 262 0.39 9.87 14.05
C LEU A 262 1.01 10.48 15.31
N GLU A 263 0.39 10.27 16.47
CA GLU A 263 0.89 10.78 17.76
C GLU A 263 2.26 10.17 18.11
N VAL A 264 2.44 8.86 17.85
CA VAL A 264 3.73 8.19 18.04
C VAL A 264 4.75 8.65 17.01
N LEU A 265 4.32 8.89 15.77
CA LEU A 265 5.17 9.44 14.71
C LEU A 265 5.69 10.84 15.08
N ASP A 266 4.79 11.73 15.51
CA ASP A 266 5.12 13.10 15.93
C ASP A 266 6.12 13.10 17.10
N LEU A 267 5.90 12.22 18.08
CA LEU A 267 6.82 12.03 19.20
C LEU A 267 8.20 11.60 18.71
N ILE A 268 8.26 10.58 17.85
CA ILE A 268 9.54 10.02 17.37
C ILE A 268 10.30 11.05 16.55
N GLU A 269 9.67 11.71 15.59
CA GLU A 269 10.33 12.74 14.78
C GLU A 269 10.88 13.87 15.64
N GLN A 270 10.04 14.41 16.55
CA GLN A 270 10.49 15.50 17.42
C GLN A 270 11.65 15.07 18.31
N ARG A 271 11.59 13.88 18.91
CA ARG A 271 12.67 13.38 19.77
C ARG A 271 13.96 13.07 18.99
N MET A 272 13.85 12.53 17.75
CA MET A 272 15.01 12.33 16.90
C MET A 272 15.69 13.66 16.57
N ARG A 273 14.92 14.69 16.23
CA ARG A 273 15.42 16.05 15.96
C ARG A 273 16.13 16.64 17.17
N ASP A 274 15.53 16.53 18.37
CA ASP A 274 16.10 17.01 19.62
C ASP A 274 17.41 16.26 19.96
N VAL A 275 17.40 14.93 19.88
CA VAL A 275 18.59 14.10 20.18
C VAL A 275 19.73 14.42 19.21
N ALA A 276 19.45 14.48 17.91
CA ALA A 276 20.45 14.80 16.88
C ALA A 276 21.08 16.18 17.13
N LYS A 277 20.25 17.21 17.31
CA LYS A 277 20.70 18.58 17.57
C LYS A 277 21.56 18.70 18.82
N ASN A 278 21.10 18.12 19.93
CA ASN A 278 21.78 18.28 21.21
C ASN A 278 23.08 17.45 21.29
N ILE A 279 23.12 16.25 20.70
CA ILE A 279 24.35 15.48 20.60
C ILE A 279 25.37 16.21 19.70
N ALA A 280 24.96 16.71 18.54
CA ALA A 280 25.85 17.50 17.68
C ALA A 280 26.46 18.69 18.42
N ALA A 281 25.62 19.48 19.09
CA ALA A 281 26.03 20.65 19.83
C ALA A 281 27.00 20.33 20.99
N ALA A 282 26.84 19.18 21.65
CA ALA A 282 27.75 18.76 22.74
C ALA A 282 29.18 18.47 22.27
N PHE A 283 29.39 18.28 20.96
CA PHE A 283 30.69 17.99 20.33
C PHE A 283 31.10 19.05 19.30
N ASP A 284 30.55 20.25 19.37
CA ASP A 284 30.81 21.35 18.44
C ASP A 284 30.55 21.04 16.96
N CYS A 285 29.74 20.00 16.66
CA CYS A 285 29.27 19.67 15.32
C CYS A 285 27.99 20.44 14.97
N GLN A 286 27.78 20.65 13.68
CA GLN A 286 26.48 21.05 13.13
C GLN A 286 25.70 19.83 12.69
N CYS A 287 24.36 19.92 12.64
CA CYS A 287 23.49 18.82 12.24
C CYS A 287 22.36 19.33 11.34
N ASP A 288 22.32 18.82 10.11
CA ASP A 288 21.17 18.95 9.22
C ASP A 288 20.28 17.73 9.41
N PHE A 289 18.99 17.93 9.67
CA PHE A 289 18.02 16.88 9.92
C PHE A 289 16.84 16.99 8.96
N GLU A 290 16.71 16.03 8.07
CA GLU A 290 15.61 15.87 7.12
C GLU A 290 14.75 14.67 7.55
N PHE A 291 13.44 14.78 7.41
CA PHE A 291 12.49 13.73 7.74
C PHE A 291 11.31 13.78 6.77
N ASP A 292 11.16 12.72 5.97
CA ASP A 292 10.12 12.62 4.96
C ASP A 292 9.04 11.67 5.43
N ARG A 293 7.81 12.16 5.53
CA ARG A 293 6.62 11.37 5.84
C ARG A 293 5.99 10.89 4.54
N ASN A 294 6.35 9.67 4.13
CA ASN A 294 5.90 9.12 2.86
C ASN A 294 4.44 8.66 2.92
N TYR A 295 4.09 7.75 3.84
CA TYR A 295 2.72 7.25 4.01
C TYR A 295 2.29 7.32 5.47
N PRO A 296 1.06 7.78 5.76
CA PRO A 296 0.50 7.68 7.11
C PRO A 296 0.17 6.22 7.44
N PRO A 297 -0.10 5.89 8.71
CA PRO A 297 -0.57 4.55 9.07
C PRO A 297 -1.95 4.29 8.47
N THR A 298 -2.18 3.07 7.99
CA THR A 298 -3.49 2.62 7.49
C THR A 298 -4.36 2.25 8.66
N ILE A 299 -5.36 3.09 8.94
CA ILE A 299 -6.26 2.96 10.10
C ILE A 299 -7.69 2.78 9.62
N ASN A 300 -8.24 1.59 9.83
CA ASN A 300 -9.62 1.28 9.49
C ASN A 300 -10.60 1.97 10.45
N HIS A 301 -11.65 2.55 9.91
CA HIS A 301 -12.77 3.05 10.70
C HIS A 301 -13.58 1.87 11.23
N ALA A 302 -14.02 1.97 12.48
CA ALA A 302 -14.61 0.83 13.19
C ALA A 302 -15.92 0.34 12.55
N ASP A 303 -16.79 1.25 12.16
CA ASP A 303 -18.10 0.94 11.57
C ASP A 303 -17.95 0.34 10.17
N GLU A 304 -17.03 0.87 9.35
CA GLU A 304 -16.74 0.37 8.02
C GLU A 304 -16.01 -0.98 8.05
N ALA A 305 -15.11 -1.19 9.01
CA ALA A 305 -14.46 -2.48 9.23
C ALA A 305 -15.48 -3.55 9.66
N GLN A 306 -16.41 -3.22 10.56
CA GLN A 306 -17.49 -4.11 10.96
C GLN A 306 -18.44 -4.40 9.79
N PHE A 307 -18.81 -3.38 9.01
CA PHE A 307 -19.63 -3.54 7.81
C PHE A 307 -18.96 -4.48 6.78
N ALA A 308 -17.68 -4.29 6.51
CA ALA A 308 -16.90 -5.17 5.64
C ALA A 308 -16.88 -6.62 6.17
N ARG A 309 -16.68 -6.79 7.48
CA ARG A 309 -16.72 -8.09 8.16
C ARG A 309 -18.06 -8.81 7.97
N ASP A 310 -19.16 -8.08 8.11
CA ASP A 310 -20.51 -8.65 7.95
C ASP A 310 -20.75 -9.12 6.51
N VAL A 311 -20.31 -8.33 5.52
CA VAL A 311 -20.38 -8.72 4.10
C VAL A 311 -19.58 -9.99 3.83
N MET A 312 -18.34 -10.06 4.32
CA MET A 312 -17.48 -11.25 4.18
C MET A 312 -18.10 -12.46 4.85
N THR A 313 -18.64 -12.28 6.07
CA THR A 313 -19.27 -13.35 6.85
C THR A 313 -20.44 -13.99 6.09
N ASP A 314 -21.23 -13.20 5.39
CA ASP A 314 -22.32 -13.73 4.58
C ASP A 314 -21.86 -14.52 3.34
N ILE A 315 -20.66 -14.22 2.82
CA ILE A 315 -20.08 -14.90 1.66
C ILE A 315 -19.38 -16.20 2.07
N VAL A 316 -18.50 -16.15 3.06
CA VAL A 316 -17.60 -17.26 3.41
C VAL A 316 -17.92 -17.93 4.75
N GLY A 317 -18.76 -17.34 5.60
CA GLY A 317 -19.05 -17.78 6.96
C GLY A 317 -18.07 -17.16 7.98
N ALA A 318 -18.53 -16.96 9.21
CA ALA A 318 -17.81 -16.25 10.27
C ALA A 318 -16.43 -16.85 10.61
N SER A 319 -16.30 -18.18 10.54
CA SER A 319 -15.03 -18.87 10.80
C SER A 319 -13.92 -18.60 9.78
N HIS A 320 -14.26 -18.00 8.63
CA HIS A 320 -13.33 -17.67 7.55
C HIS A 320 -13.03 -16.16 7.47
N VAL A 321 -13.56 -15.36 8.42
CA VAL A 321 -13.25 -13.93 8.56
C VAL A 321 -12.42 -13.72 9.80
N LEU A 322 -11.11 -13.64 9.62
CA LEU A 322 -10.14 -13.57 10.70
C LEU A 322 -9.92 -12.11 11.16
N PRO A 323 -9.46 -11.88 12.38
CA PRO A 323 -8.88 -10.58 12.72
C PRO A 323 -7.60 -10.38 11.92
N GLN A 324 -7.39 -9.16 11.42
CA GLN A 324 -6.11 -8.77 10.81
C GLN A 324 -5.12 -8.42 11.92
N GLU A 325 -4.01 -9.12 11.97
CA GLU A 325 -2.86 -8.73 12.77
C GLU A 325 -2.13 -7.57 12.08
N PRO A 326 -1.83 -6.47 12.79
CA PRO A 326 -1.13 -5.33 12.18
C PRO A 326 0.24 -5.71 11.63
N THR A 327 0.57 -5.20 10.42
CA THR A 327 1.86 -5.42 9.77
C THR A 327 2.68 -4.13 9.67
N MET A 328 4.03 -4.26 9.66
CA MET A 328 4.94 -3.11 9.45
C MET A 328 5.07 -2.70 7.98
N GLY A 329 4.40 -3.38 7.04
CA GLY A 329 4.19 -2.88 5.68
C GLY A 329 3.42 -1.56 5.70
N ALA A 330 3.57 -0.76 4.67
CA ALA A 330 2.86 0.51 4.49
C ALA A 330 1.97 0.44 3.24
N GLU A 331 0.97 1.30 3.18
CA GLU A 331 -0.04 1.33 2.13
C GLU A 331 -0.56 2.77 1.96
N ASP A 332 -0.55 3.29 0.76
CA ASP A 332 -0.92 4.68 0.50
C ASP A 332 -2.44 4.93 0.48
N PHE A 333 -3.27 3.87 0.42
CA PHE A 333 -4.72 3.96 0.67
C PHE A 333 -5.03 4.63 2.01
N ALA A 334 -4.07 4.65 2.93
CA ALA A 334 -4.12 5.38 4.17
C ALA A 334 -4.49 6.86 3.99
N TYR A 335 -4.07 7.51 2.90
CA TYR A 335 -4.49 8.87 2.57
C TYR A 335 -5.99 8.97 2.28
N MET A 336 -6.56 7.98 1.59
CA MET A 336 -8.00 7.94 1.35
C MET A 336 -8.78 7.74 2.65
N LEU A 337 -8.27 6.90 3.58
CA LEU A 337 -8.87 6.70 4.90
C LEU A 337 -8.78 7.93 5.82
N GLN A 338 -7.78 8.79 5.62
CA GLN A 338 -7.75 10.09 6.32
C GLN A 338 -8.80 11.08 5.80
N ALA A 339 -9.16 10.97 4.52
CA ALA A 339 -10.10 11.87 3.87
C ALA A 339 -11.56 11.40 3.97
N LYS A 340 -11.80 10.09 4.03
CA LYS A 340 -13.14 9.48 4.05
C LYS A 340 -13.19 8.28 5.00
N PRO A 341 -14.36 8.02 5.63
CA PRO A 341 -14.59 6.76 6.31
C PRO A 341 -14.33 5.58 5.37
N GLY A 342 -13.81 4.47 5.91
CA GLY A 342 -13.51 3.31 5.07
C GLY A 342 -12.79 2.20 5.79
N ALA A 343 -12.49 1.14 5.05
CA ALA A 343 -11.69 0.02 5.54
C ALA A 343 -10.81 -0.59 4.44
N TYR A 344 -9.63 -0.99 4.85
CA TYR A 344 -8.71 -1.82 4.09
C TYR A 344 -8.76 -3.24 4.61
N VAL A 345 -8.98 -4.18 3.70
CA VAL A 345 -9.22 -5.58 4.06
C VAL A 345 -8.26 -6.50 3.32
N PHE A 346 -8.12 -7.73 3.78
CA PHE A 346 -7.20 -8.70 3.19
C PHE A 346 -7.94 -9.95 2.74
N ILE A 347 -7.51 -10.51 1.59
CA ILE A 347 -7.99 -11.77 1.04
C ILE A 347 -6.82 -12.74 0.90
N ALA A 348 -6.96 -13.96 1.44
CA ALA A 348 -5.88 -14.94 1.43
C ALA A 348 -5.59 -15.47 0.02
N ASN A 349 -4.34 -15.32 -0.44
CA ASN A 349 -3.86 -15.76 -1.77
C ASN A 349 -3.57 -17.29 -1.85
N GLY A 350 -3.81 -18.02 -0.75
CA GLY A 350 -3.45 -19.42 -0.63
C GLY A 350 -2.00 -19.64 -0.21
N GLU A 351 -1.65 -20.89 0.03
CA GLU A 351 -0.31 -21.30 0.45
C GLU A 351 0.59 -21.69 -0.74
N GLY A 352 0.21 -21.27 -1.95
CA GLY A 352 0.94 -21.57 -3.17
C GLY A 352 0.45 -22.83 -3.92
N GLN A 353 -0.72 -23.38 -3.58
CA GLN A 353 -1.30 -24.55 -4.24
C GLN A 353 -1.65 -24.30 -5.72
N HIS A 354 -1.87 -23.04 -6.11
CA HIS A 354 -2.10 -22.63 -7.50
C HIS A 354 -0.82 -22.67 -8.35
N ARG A 355 0.35 -22.84 -7.72
CA ARG A 355 1.63 -22.87 -8.41
C ARG A 355 1.74 -24.13 -9.26
N ALA A 356 1.83 -23.91 -10.56
CA ALA A 356 1.96 -24.95 -11.57
C ALA A 356 3.38 -24.99 -12.15
N LEU A 357 3.55 -25.76 -13.22
CA LEU A 357 4.80 -25.78 -13.98
C LEU A 357 5.17 -24.37 -14.46
N GLY A 358 6.40 -23.98 -14.24
CA GLY A 358 6.93 -22.67 -14.65
C GLY A 358 7.04 -21.64 -13.51
N HIS A 359 6.57 -21.94 -12.31
CA HIS A 359 6.87 -21.11 -11.15
C HIS A 359 8.33 -21.26 -10.70
N GLY A 360 8.94 -20.15 -10.26
CA GLY A 360 10.28 -20.15 -9.67
C GLY A 360 10.34 -20.94 -8.36
N ALA A 361 11.54 -21.30 -7.93
CA ALA A 361 11.75 -22.10 -6.72
C ALA A 361 11.54 -21.33 -5.40
N GLY A 362 11.46 -19.99 -5.44
CA GLY A 362 11.25 -19.16 -4.27
C GLY A 362 9.85 -19.28 -3.67
N PRO A 363 9.61 -18.68 -2.49
CA PRO A 363 8.27 -18.65 -1.89
C PRO A 363 7.31 -17.79 -2.71
N CYS A 364 6.01 -18.15 -2.67
CA CYS A 364 4.95 -17.31 -3.23
C CYS A 364 4.53 -16.22 -2.23
N THR A 365 5.46 -15.32 -1.89
CA THR A 365 5.23 -14.19 -0.99
C THR A 365 5.33 -12.87 -1.74
N LEU A 366 4.71 -11.82 -1.22
CA LEU A 366 4.80 -10.48 -1.80
C LEU A 366 6.26 -10.03 -1.94
N HIS A 367 6.56 -9.26 -2.98
CA HIS A 367 7.89 -8.75 -3.32
C HIS A 367 8.95 -9.86 -3.55
N ASN A 368 8.52 -11.08 -3.89
CA ASN A 368 9.41 -12.18 -4.23
C ASN A 368 9.41 -12.43 -5.75
N PRO A 369 10.58 -12.66 -6.38
CA PRO A 369 10.67 -12.93 -7.82
C PRO A 369 9.88 -14.14 -8.31
N SER A 370 9.45 -15.03 -7.40
CA SER A 370 8.64 -16.22 -7.69
C SER A 370 7.15 -16.05 -7.34
N TYR A 371 6.72 -14.84 -6.99
CA TYR A 371 5.33 -14.56 -6.66
C TYR A 371 4.42 -14.76 -7.89
N ASP A 372 3.19 -15.18 -7.67
CA ASP A 372 2.07 -15.13 -8.63
C ASP A 372 0.76 -14.93 -7.86
N PHE A 373 -0.12 -14.11 -8.42
CA PHE A 373 -1.47 -13.95 -7.90
C PHE A 373 -2.31 -15.20 -8.23
N ASN A 374 -3.14 -15.63 -7.28
CA ASN A 374 -4.02 -16.76 -7.49
C ASN A 374 -5.32 -16.35 -8.19
N ASP A 375 -5.49 -16.74 -9.45
CA ASP A 375 -6.69 -16.40 -10.23
C ASP A 375 -8.00 -16.89 -9.62
N ASP A 376 -7.98 -17.94 -8.75
CA ASP A 376 -9.17 -18.42 -8.03
C ASP A 376 -9.75 -17.38 -7.05
N LEU A 377 -9.00 -16.31 -6.75
CA LEU A 377 -9.50 -15.18 -5.95
C LEU A 377 -10.42 -14.24 -6.74
N ILE A 378 -10.32 -14.21 -8.07
CA ILE A 378 -11.09 -13.27 -8.90
C ILE A 378 -12.59 -13.39 -8.64
N PRO A 379 -13.22 -14.59 -8.66
CA PRO A 379 -14.64 -14.70 -8.36
C PRO A 379 -15.00 -14.36 -6.92
N LEU A 380 -14.11 -14.63 -5.97
CA LEU A 380 -14.34 -14.34 -4.55
C LEU A 380 -14.25 -12.83 -4.28
N GLY A 381 -13.16 -12.17 -4.71
CA GLY A 381 -12.96 -10.74 -4.54
C GLY A 381 -14.01 -9.92 -5.32
N GLY A 382 -14.33 -10.34 -6.56
CA GLY A 382 -15.39 -9.72 -7.33
C GLY A 382 -16.77 -9.84 -6.66
N THR A 383 -17.09 -11.01 -6.07
CA THR A 383 -18.33 -11.20 -5.30
C THR A 383 -18.35 -10.30 -4.07
N TYR A 384 -17.23 -10.21 -3.33
CA TYR A 384 -17.12 -9.33 -2.18
C TYR A 384 -17.40 -7.87 -2.57
N TRP A 385 -16.77 -7.35 -3.60
CA TRP A 385 -16.96 -5.99 -4.08
C TRP A 385 -18.40 -5.70 -4.49
N VAL A 386 -19.05 -6.62 -5.19
CA VAL A 386 -20.47 -6.49 -5.60
C VAL A 386 -21.38 -6.45 -4.38
N GLN A 387 -21.21 -7.38 -3.42
CA GLN A 387 -22.03 -7.42 -2.21
C GLN A 387 -21.81 -6.20 -1.33
N LEU A 388 -20.56 -5.76 -1.19
CA LEU A 388 -20.22 -4.57 -0.41
C LEU A 388 -20.93 -3.34 -0.99
N ALA A 389 -20.82 -3.13 -2.31
CA ALA A 389 -21.44 -1.98 -2.97
C ALA A 389 -22.97 -2.00 -2.83
N LYS A 390 -23.63 -3.12 -3.16
CA LYS A 390 -25.08 -3.24 -3.06
C LYS A 390 -25.59 -3.00 -1.65
N ARG A 391 -24.94 -3.60 -0.65
CA ARG A 391 -25.35 -3.45 0.77
C ARG A 391 -25.09 -2.04 1.29
N TRP A 392 -23.99 -1.40 0.88
CA TRP A 392 -23.74 -0.01 1.24
C TRP A 392 -24.83 0.92 0.72
N LEU A 393 -25.15 0.79 -0.56
CA LEU A 393 -26.15 1.63 -1.23
C LEU A 393 -27.58 1.37 -0.74
N ALA A 394 -27.87 0.17 -0.25
CA ALA A 394 -29.18 -0.18 0.32
C ALA A 394 -29.38 0.29 1.78
N ARG A 395 -28.35 0.85 2.45
CA ARG A 395 -28.47 1.36 3.82
C ARG A 395 -29.47 2.52 3.83
N THR A 396 -30.54 2.41 4.59
CA THR A 396 -31.42 3.55 4.91
C THR A 396 -30.61 4.52 5.76
N GLY A 397 -30.64 5.81 5.44
CA GLY A 397 -29.82 6.83 6.11
C GLY A 397 -29.92 6.75 7.62
N ALA A 398 -28.77 6.96 8.30
CA ALA A 398 -28.71 7.19 9.74
C ALA A 398 -29.16 8.59 10.08
#